data_d195bc8445e2910c291a6712cf20fc12
#
_entry.id   d195bc8445e2910c291a6712cf20fc12
#
_cell.length_a   1.000
_cell.length_b   1.000
_cell.length_c   1.000
_cell.angle_alpha   90.00
_cell.angle_beta   90.00
_cell.angle_gamma   90.00
#
_symmetry.space_group_name_H-M   'P 1'
#
loop_
_entity.id
_entity.type
_entity.pdbx_description
1 polymer ?
#
loop_
_entity_poly.entity_id
_entity_poly.type
_entity_poly.pdbx_seq_one_letter_code
_entity_poly.pdbx_strand_id
1 'polypeptide(L)'
;LHNRDENARNFIERYHDVSLGTMTRGSDDSGTRSGGMPEGTENELFHALEKGMKGETVHAVQKLLETKDEMAVVNDYLIPALDKVGQGFEKGTIFLPQMMQAATAAQGGFEVIKERLAASGKAGVSKGQVVIATVKGDIHDIGKNIVKVIMENYGFEMIDLGRDVPAETIVNTVVEKNIRLVGLSALMTTTLKSMEETIAAVRAAAPDCKFLVGGAVLTPDYAEKIGADYYCKDAMKSVEAAKEVFGV
;
A
#
# COMPACT_ATOMS: atom_id res chain seq x y z
N LEU A 1 28.82 8.72 31.29
CA LEU A 1 28.11 7.46 31.35
C LEU A 1 29.07 6.37 30.83
N HIS A 2 29.73 5.63 31.76
CA HIS A 2 30.60 4.51 31.38
C HIS A 2 29.72 3.34 30.97
N ASN A 3 29.89 2.90 29.72
CA ASN A 3 29.35 1.63 29.25
C ASN A 3 30.00 0.49 30.02
N ARG A 4 29.27 -0.13 30.95
CA ARG A 4 29.78 -1.21 31.82
C ARG A 4 29.57 -2.61 31.24
N ASP A 5 29.10 -2.71 29.99
CA ASP A 5 28.93 -3.99 29.32
C ASP A 5 29.86 -4.05 28.09
N GLU A 6 31.11 -4.41 28.35
CA GLU A 6 32.11 -4.58 27.30
C GLU A 6 31.67 -5.68 26.33
N ASN A 7 31.37 -5.26 25.08
CA ASN A 7 30.97 -6.14 23.99
C ASN A 7 29.60 -6.86 24.16
N ALA A 8 28.68 -6.28 24.93
CA ALA A 8 27.35 -6.84 25.17
C ALA A 8 27.36 -8.27 25.78
N ARG A 9 28.44 -8.68 26.47
CA ARG A 9 28.56 -10.03 27.05
C ARG A 9 27.47 -10.34 28.07
N ASN A 10 27.16 -9.41 28.96
CA ASN A 10 26.12 -9.61 29.97
C ASN A 10 24.73 -9.65 29.35
N PHE A 11 24.52 -8.97 28.21
CA PHE A 11 23.27 -9.03 27.44
C PHE A 11 23.16 -10.41 26.76
N ILE A 12 24.22 -10.88 26.13
CA ILE A 12 24.25 -12.19 25.46
C ILE A 12 24.05 -13.33 26.45
N GLU A 13 24.75 -13.33 27.58
CA GLU A 13 24.59 -14.35 28.63
C GLU A 13 23.18 -14.36 29.25
N ARG A 14 22.55 -13.20 29.41
CA ARG A 14 21.21 -13.08 30.00
C ARG A 14 20.11 -13.58 29.07
N TYR A 15 20.31 -13.58 27.76
CA TYR A 15 19.34 -13.96 26.77
C TYR A 15 19.69 -15.19 25.94
N HIS A 16 20.86 -15.80 26.21
CA HIS A 16 21.31 -17.04 25.55
C HIS A 16 20.42 -18.26 25.91
N ASP A 17 19.79 -18.25 27.06
CA ASP A 17 18.94 -19.33 27.56
C ASP A 17 17.44 -19.09 27.44
N VAL A 18 17.00 -18.10 26.65
CA VAL A 18 15.60 -17.99 26.23
C VAL A 18 15.37 -18.98 25.08
N SER A 19 15.50 -20.25 25.46
CA SER A 19 15.07 -21.39 24.67
C SER A 19 13.56 -21.28 24.44
N LEU A 20 13.13 -21.38 23.19
CA LEU A 20 11.73 -21.52 22.77
C LEU A 20 11.07 -22.67 23.55
N GLY A 21 10.48 -22.34 24.70
CA GLY A 21 9.69 -23.26 25.49
C GLY A 21 8.46 -23.69 24.72
N THR A 22 8.43 -24.94 24.35
CA THR A 22 7.26 -25.73 23.96
C THR A 22 6.13 -25.50 24.97
N MET A 23 5.10 -24.73 24.63
CA MET A 23 3.87 -24.69 25.40
C MET A 23 2.96 -25.84 24.99
N THR A 24 2.93 -26.87 25.84
CA THR A 24 1.92 -27.92 25.84
C THR A 24 0.56 -27.36 26.23
N ARG A 25 -0.45 -27.92 25.58
CA ARG A 25 -1.90 -27.75 25.76
C ARG A 25 -2.35 -27.60 27.21
N GLY A 26 -3.20 -26.61 27.45
CA GLY A 26 -4.18 -26.55 28.50
C GLY A 26 -5.49 -26.04 27.91
N SER A 27 -6.49 -26.90 27.87
CA SER A 27 -7.86 -26.60 27.49
C SER A 27 -8.50 -25.72 28.54
N ASP A 28 -9.16 -24.62 28.14
CA ASP A 28 -10.48 -24.26 28.65
C ASP A 28 -11.18 -23.20 27.79
N ASP A 29 -12.46 -23.51 27.63
CA ASP A 29 -13.50 -22.91 26.84
C ASP A 29 -13.97 -21.57 27.41
N SER A 30 -14.07 -20.53 26.58
CA SER A 30 -15.16 -19.55 26.67
C SER A 30 -15.11 -18.61 25.44
N GLY A 31 -16.20 -18.63 24.68
CA GLY A 31 -16.35 -18.01 23.39
C GLY A 31 -16.32 -16.49 23.40
N THR A 32 -15.63 -15.95 22.39
CA THR A 32 -15.97 -14.68 21.78
C THR A 32 -15.68 -14.82 20.29
N ARG A 33 -16.73 -14.74 19.47
CA ARG A 33 -16.68 -14.81 18.01
C ARG A 33 -15.96 -13.58 17.48
N SER A 34 -14.65 -13.68 17.21
CA SER A 34 -13.96 -12.84 16.27
C SER A 34 -13.86 -13.62 14.96
N GLY A 35 -14.22 -13.00 13.83
CA GLY A 35 -14.29 -13.64 12.53
C GLY A 35 -13.03 -14.44 12.21
N GLY A 36 -13.13 -15.77 12.19
CA GLY A 36 -12.06 -16.69 11.93
C GLY A 36 -11.63 -16.59 10.47
N MET A 37 -10.31 -16.39 10.25
CA MET A 37 -9.72 -16.68 8.95
C MET A 37 -9.74 -18.19 8.70
N PRO A 38 -10.05 -18.64 7.48
CA PRO A 38 -9.97 -20.05 7.12
C PRO A 38 -8.54 -20.60 7.28
N GLU A 39 -8.42 -21.82 7.77
CA GLU A 39 -7.16 -22.54 7.90
C GLU A 39 -6.64 -22.91 6.50
N GLY A 40 -5.41 -22.52 6.16
CA GLY A 40 -4.78 -22.89 4.89
C GLY A 40 -3.79 -21.86 4.37
N THR A 41 -3.70 -21.73 3.05
CA THR A 41 -2.78 -20.84 2.31
C THR A 41 -2.87 -19.38 2.71
N GLU A 42 -3.99 -18.95 3.26
CA GLU A 42 -4.23 -17.60 3.79
C GLU A 42 -3.38 -17.30 5.00
N ASN A 43 -3.29 -18.24 5.94
CA ASN A 43 -2.41 -18.13 7.10
C ASN A 43 -0.94 -18.18 6.67
N GLU A 44 -0.61 -18.98 5.63
CA GLU A 44 0.74 -19.03 5.04
C GLU A 44 1.13 -17.66 4.48
N LEU A 45 0.23 -17.01 3.72
CA LEU A 45 0.48 -15.67 3.15
C LEU A 45 0.67 -14.62 4.25
N PHE A 46 -0.23 -14.57 5.23
CA PHE A 46 -0.12 -13.61 6.34
C PHE A 46 1.18 -13.79 7.11
N HIS A 47 1.54 -15.03 7.46
CA HIS A 47 2.78 -15.34 8.17
C HIS A 47 4.02 -14.97 7.35
N ALA A 48 4.01 -15.27 6.05
CA ALA A 48 5.10 -14.91 5.14
C ALA A 48 5.28 -13.38 5.05
N LEU A 49 4.19 -12.63 4.99
CA LEU A 49 4.21 -11.17 4.98
C LEU A 49 4.70 -10.61 6.32
N GLU A 50 4.15 -11.07 7.44
CA GLU A 50 4.57 -10.63 8.79
C GLU A 50 6.06 -10.84 9.04
N LYS A 51 6.61 -11.94 8.52
CA LYS A 51 8.05 -12.26 8.61
C LYS A 51 8.90 -11.65 7.50
N GLY A 52 8.30 -10.97 6.53
CA GLY A 52 9.00 -10.35 5.41
C GLY A 52 9.65 -11.35 4.44
N MET A 53 9.11 -12.57 4.36
CA MET A 53 9.65 -13.66 3.55
C MET A 53 9.14 -13.56 2.10
N LYS A 54 9.82 -12.77 1.26
CA LYS A 54 9.42 -12.49 -0.14
C LYS A 54 9.15 -13.78 -0.94
N GLY A 55 10.04 -14.77 -0.86
CA GLY A 55 9.89 -16.02 -1.60
C GLY A 55 8.64 -16.82 -1.23
N GLU A 56 8.35 -16.92 0.07
CA GLU A 56 7.16 -17.61 0.58
C GLU A 56 5.88 -16.83 0.27
N THR A 57 5.93 -15.49 0.33
CA THR A 57 4.82 -14.62 -0.09
C THR A 57 4.48 -14.84 -1.55
N VAL A 58 5.47 -14.85 -2.44
CA VAL A 58 5.30 -15.14 -3.88
C VAL A 58 4.67 -16.52 -4.08
N HIS A 59 5.17 -17.55 -3.39
CA HIS A 59 4.63 -18.90 -3.50
C HIS A 59 3.18 -19.00 -3.00
N ALA A 60 2.86 -18.37 -1.86
CA ALA A 60 1.50 -18.35 -1.32
C ALA A 60 0.53 -17.62 -2.27
N VAL A 61 0.95 -16.50 -2.87
CA VAL A 61 0.16 -15.78 -3.88
C VAL A 61 -0.07 -16.66 -5.12
N GLN A 62 0.96 -17.34 -5.64
CA GLN A 62 0.82 -18.25 -6.78
C GLN A 62 -0.19 -19.37 -6.49
N LYS A 63 -0.12 -19.96 -5.31
CA LYS A 63 -1.03 -21.02 -4.86
C LYS A 63 -2.49 -20.51 -4.72
N LEU A 64 -2.69 -19.29 -4.20
CA LEU A 64 -4.01 -18.66 -4.15
C LEU A 64 -4.57 -18.42 -5.56
N LEU A 65 -3.73 -17.99 -6.50
CA LEU A 65 -4.10 -17.75 -7.89
C LEU A 65 -4.48 -19.03 -8.68
N GLU A 66 -4.24 -20.23 -8.16
CA GLU A 66 -4.73 -21.47 -8.76
C GLU A 66 -6.26 -21.62 -8.62
N THR A 67 -6.83 -21.05 -7.56
CA THR A 67 -8.24 -21.21 -7.19
C THR A 67 -9.03 -19.91 -7.11
N LYS A 68 -8.36 -18.78 -7.07
CA LYS A 68 -8.92 -17.43 -6.92
C LYS A 68 -8.53 -16.55 -8.11
N ASP A 69 -9.36 -15.58 -8.42
CA ASP A 69 -8.97 -14.53 -9.38
C ASP A 69 -7.98 -13.53 -8.74
N GLU A 70 -7.31 -12.81 -9.60
CA GLU A 70 -6.25 -11.88 -9.22
C GLU A 70 -6.74 -10.81 -8.25
N MET A 71 -7.98 -10.32 -8.46
CA MET A 71 -8.55 -9.26 -7.62
C MET A 71 -9.00 -9.77 -6.26
N ALA A 72 -9.52 -11.00 -6.20
CA ALA A 72 -9.82 -11.65 -4.92
C ALA A 72 -8.54 -11.82 -4.09
N VAL A 73 -7.42 -12.24 -4.71
CA VAL A 73 -6.13 -12.37 -4.00
C VAL A 73 -5.66 -11.02 -3.45
N VAL A 74 -5.82 -9.93 -4.21
CA VAL A 74 -5.46 -8.59 -3.74
C VAL A 74 -6.35 -8.14 -2.58
N ASN A 75 -7.68 -8.15 -2.79
CA ASN A 75 -8.63 -7.50 -1.89
C ASN A 75 -8.89 -8.30 -0.61
N ASP A 76 -8.95 -9.64 -0.73
CA ASP A 76 -9.37 -10.48 0.38
C ASP A 76 -8.18 -11.04 1.17
N TYR A 77 -6.94 -10.97 0.58
CA TYR A 77 -5.77 -11.59 1.19
C TYR A 77 -4.59 -10.63 1.39
N LEU A 78 -4.06 -10.01 0.31
CA LEU A 78 -2.87 -9.16 0.41
C LEU A 78 -3.13 -7.86 1.19
N ILE A 79 -4.21 -7.15 0.87
CA ILE A 79 -4.57 -5.90 1.56
C ILE A 79 -4.87 -6.15 3.03
N PRO A 80 -5.74 -7.11 3.43
CA PRO A 80 -5.98 -7.41 4.83
C PRO A 80 -4.74 -7.86 5.61
N ALA A 81 -3.81 -8.59 4.95
CA ALA A 81 -2.56 -8.99 5.57
C ALA A 81 -1.64 -7.79 5.84
N LEU A 82 -1.54 -6.84 4.89
CA LEU A 82 -0.80 -5.59 5.08
C LEU A 82 -1.43 -4.70 6.14
N ASP A 83 -2.75 -4.62 6.21
CA ASP A 83 -3.47 -3.89 7.27
C ASP A 83 -3.15 -4.44 8.66
N LYS A 84 -3.07 -5.77 8.81
CA LYS A 84 -2.66 -6.39 10.08
C LYS A 84 -1.22 -6.05 10.46
N VAL A 85 -0.31 -6.03 9.49
CA VAL A 85 1.08 -5.59 9.71
C VAL A 85 1.10 -4.12 10.14
N GLY A 86 0.33 -3.25 9.50
CA GLY A 86 0.17 -1.84 9.87
C GLY A 86 -0.37 -1.66 11.29
N GLN A 87 -1.43 -2.39 11.64
CA GLN A 87 -1.98 -2.39 13.00
C GLN A 87 -0.97 -2.91 14.05
N GLY A 88 -0.16 -3.91 13.69
CA GLY A 88 0.91 -4.42 14.54
C GLY A 88 1.98 -3.35 14.81
N PHE A 89 2.30 -2.56 13.79
CA PHE A 89 3.23 -1.43 13.94
C PHE A 89 2.64 -0.34 14.84
N GLU A 90 1.38 0.06 14.65
CA GLU A 90 0.68 1.04 15.50
C GLU A 90 0.61 0.59 16.97
N LYS A 91 0.40 -0.71 17.22
CA LYS A 91 0.36 -1.30 18.57
C LYS A 91 1.76 -1.55 19.16
N GLY A 92 2.83 -1.30 18.40
CA GLY A 92 4.21 -1.53 18.85
C GLY A 92 4.60 -3.01 18.92
N THR A 93 3.85 -3.92 18.34
CA THR A 93 4.18 -5.36 18.25
C THR A 93 5.03 -5.70 17.02
N ILE A 94 5.00 -4.84 15.99
CA ILE A 94 5.84 -4.90 14.80
C ILE A 94 6.67 -3.62 14.75
N PHE A 95 7.98 -3.75 14.48
CA PHE A 95 8.90 -2.62 14.40
C PHE A 95 9.13 -2.20 12.93
N LEU A 96 9.60 -0.97 12.73
CA LEU A 96 9.82 -0.39 11.40
C LEU A 96 10.59 -1.31 10.43
N PRO A 97 11.71 -1.97 10.81
CA PRO A 97 12.39 -2.89 9.90
C PRO A 97 11.51 -4.06 9.44
N GLN A 98 10.68 -4.62 10.32
CA GLN A 98 9.76 -5.71 10.00
C GLN A 98 8.65 -5.23 9.05
N MET A 99 8.11 -4.04 9.29
CA MET A 99 7.12 -3.43 8.40
C MET A 99 7.71 -3.20 7.00
N MET A 100 8.95 -2.72 6.90
CA MET A 100 9.64 -2.54 5.60
C MET A 100 9.88 -3.87 4.89
N GLN A 101 10.24 -4.92 5.63
CA GLN A 101 10.40 -6.27 5.06
C GLN A 101 9.07 -6.84 4.57
N ALA A 102 8.00 -6.67 5.35
CA ALA A 102 6.64 -7.07 4.94
C ALA A 102 6.19 -6.35 3.67
N ALA A 103 6.45 -5.05 3.56
CA ALA A 103 6.16 -4.28 2.36
C ALA A 103 6.95 -4.78 1.13
N THR A 104 8.23 -5.11 1.30
CA THR A 104 9.05 -5.69 0.23
C THR A 104 8.57 -7.08 -0.19
N ALA A 105 8.11 -7.89 0.77
CA ALA A 105 7.53 -9.19 0.50
C ALA A 105 6.20 -9.06 -0.27
N ALA A 106 5.35 -8.13 0.13
CA ALA A 106 4.09 -7.84 -0.56
C ALA A 106 4.31 -7.37 -2.01
N GLN A 107 5.31 -6.52 -2.25
CA GLN A 107 5.68 -6.13 -3.62
C GLN A 107 5.95 -7.35 -4.51
N GLY A 108 6.64 -8.38 -3.99
CA GLY A 108 6.85 -9.62 -4.72
C GLY A 108 5.55 -10.33 -5.09
N GLY A 109 4.57 -10.36 -4.18
CA GLY A 109 3.23 -10.89 -4.45
C GLY A 109 2.48 -10.09 -5.52
N PHE A 110 2.54 -8.77 -5.47
CA PHE A 110 1.92 -7.90 -6.47
C PHE A 110 2.58 -8.04 -7.86
N GLU A 111 3.90 -8.25 -7.94
CA GLU A 111 4.59 -8.52 -9.20
C GLU A 111 4.04 -9.77 -9.90
N VAL A 112 3.82 -10.87 -9.16
CA VAL A 112 3.21 -12.10 -9.70
C VAL A 112 1.82 -11.85 -10.27
N ILE A 113 0.99 -11.11 -9.53
CA ILE A 113 -0.36 -10.76 -9.98
C ILE A 113 -0.31 -9.93 -11.26
N LYS A 114 0.56 -8.94 -11.30
CA LYS A 114 0.76 -8.07 -12.47
C LYS A 114 1.20 -8.85 -13.70
N GLU A 115 2.17 -9.75 -13.56
CA GLU A 115 2.64 -10.62 -14.67
C GLU A 115 1.51 -11.49 -15.19
N ARG A 116 0.71 -12.10 -14.31
CA ARG A 116 -0.42 -12.95 -14.70
C ARG A 116 -1.50 -12.15 -15.46
N LEU A 117 -1.82 -10.94 -15.00
CA LEU A 117 -2.76 -10.05 -15.68
C LEU A 117 -2.26 -9.61 -17.05
N ALA A 118 -0.97 -9.29 -17.17
CA ALA A 118 -0.35 -8.97 -18.45
C ALA A 118 -0.43 -10.17 -19.42
N ALA A 119 -0.20 -11.41 -18.93
CA ALA A 119 -0.29 -12.62 -19.71
C ALA A 119 -1.72 -12.99 -20.11
N SER A 120 -2.73 -12.60 -19.35
CA SER A 120 -4.14 -12.92 -19.63
C SER A 120 -4.74 -12.13 -20.80
N GLY A 121 -3.95 -11.25 -21.43
CA GLY A 121 -4.38 -10.51 -22.64
C GLY A 121 -5.56 -9.55 -22.40
N LYS A 122 -5.95 -9.29 -21.17
CA LYS A 122 -6.98 -8.31 -20.79
C LYS A 122 -6.50 -6.86 -20.88
N ALA A 123 -5.48 -6.58 -21.72
CA ALA A 123 -5.17 -5.25 -22.18
C ALA A 123 -6.32 -4.76 -23.09
N GLY A 124 -7.49 -4.55 -22.51
CA GLY A 124 -8.59 -3.86 -23.16
C GLY A 124 -8.19 -2.43 -23.48
N VAL A 125 -8.96 -1.76 -24.33
CA VAL A 125 -8.85 -0.33 -24.59
C VAL A 125 -8.73 0.39 -23.24
N SER A 126 -7.66 1.19 -23.06
CA SER A 126 -7.45 1.97 -21.83
C SER A 126 -8.71 2.74 -21.48
N LYS A 127 -9.19 2.62 -20.26
CA LYS A 127 -10.36 3.35 -19.75
C LYS A 127 -10.06 4.82 -19.48
N GLY A 128 -8.78 5.18 -19.46
CA GLY A 128 -8.29 6.53 -19.24
C GLY A 128 -6.89 6.54 -18.67
N GLN A 129 -6.18 7.65 -18.88
CA GLN A 129 -4.82 7.87 -18.35
C GLN A 129 -4.91 8.61 -17.01
N VAL A 130 -4.19 8.11 -16.02
CA VAL A 130 -4.12 8.69 -14.67
C VAL A 130 -2.66 8.90 -14.28
N VAL A 131 -2.31 10.11 -13.92
CA VAL A 131 -1.01 10.42 -13.32
C VAL A 131 -1.08 10.09 -11.82
N ILE A 132 -0.04 9.45 -11.28
CA ILE A 132 0.08 9.20 -9.85
C ILE A 132 1.47 9.58 -9.34
N ALA A 133 1.53 10.25 -8.19
CA ALA A 133 2.78 10.71 -7.60
C ALA A 133 2.71 10.76 -6.07
N THR A 134 3.83 10.52 -5.40
CA THR A 134 4.03 10.94 -4.02
C THR A 134 4.63 12.34 -4.04
N VAL A 135 4.01 13.27 -3.32
CA VAL A 135 4.33 14.72 -3.37
C VAL A 135 5.75 15.02 -2.89
N LYS A 136 6.28 16.18 -3.27
CA LYS A 136 7.61 16.65 -2.89
C LYS A 136 7.82 16.59 -1.37
N GLY A 137 8.97 16.08 -0.97
CA GLY A 137 9.39 15.90 0.42
C GLY A 137 8.90 14.58 1.04
N ASP A 138 8.06 13.82 0.35
CA ASP A 138 7.57 12.53 0.83
C ASP A 138 8.18 11.37 0.03
N ILE A 139 8.73 10.38 0.73
CA ILE A 139 9.38 9.20 0.13
C ILE A 139 8.55 7.92 0.28
N HIS A 140 7.39 8.01 0.91
CA HIS A 140 6.53 6.86 1.21
C HIS A 140 5.64 6.55 0.00
N ASP A 141 5.95 5.50 -0.73
CA ASP A 141 5.27 5.16 -1.99
C ASP A 141 4.54 3.81 -1.99
N ILE A 142 4.57 3.08 -0.89
CA ILE A 142 3.93 1.75 -0.82
C ILE A 142 2.44 1.84 -1.11
N GLY A 143 1.72 2.74 -0.44
CA GLY A 143 0.29 2.94 -0.67
C GLY A 143 0.00 3.37 -2.11
N LYS A 144 0.77 4.29 -2.65
CA LYS A 144 0.70 4.73 -4.05
C LYS A 144 0.88 3.56 -5.03
N ASN A 145 1.86 2.69 -4.77
CA ASN A 145 2.14 1.54 -5.64
C ASN A 145 1.03 0.49 -5.60
N ILE A 146 0.37 0.31 -4.44
CA ILE A 146 -0.83 -0.53 -4.32
C ILE A 146 -1.98 0.05 -5.16
N VAL A 147 -2.27 1.35 -5.03
CA VAL A 147 -3.29 2.05 -5.83
C VAL A 147 -3.01 1.90 -7.32
N LYS A 148 -1.76 2.12 -7.74
CA LYS A 148 -1.34 1.95 -9.14
C LYS A 148 -1.68 0.57 -9.67
N VAL A 149 -1.24 -0.50 -9.00
CA VAL A 149 -1.49 -1.88 -9.44
C VAL A 149 -2.98 -2.18 -9.54
N ILE A 150 -3.76 -1.74 -8.58
CA ILE A 150 -5.20 -1.95 -8.58
C ILE A 150 -5.86 -1.20 -9.73
N MET A 151 -5.51 0.07 -9.96
CA MET A 151 -6.07 0.85 -11.06
C MET A 151 -5.68 0.29 -12.43
N GLU A 152 -4.43 -0.16 -12.62
CA GLU A 152 -3.99 -0.89 -13.82
C GLU A 152 -4.88 -2.13 -14.07
N ASN A 153 -5.23 -2.86 -13.02
CA ASN A 153 -6.13 -4.00 -13.08
C ASN A 153 -7.54 -3.67 -13.55
N TYR A 154 -8.03 -2.51 -13.17
CA TYR A 154 -9.33 -2.03 -13.63
C TYR A 154 -9.30 -1.42 -15.04
N GLY A 155 -8.13 -1.46 -15.71
CA GLY A 155 -7.96 -1.05 -17.10
C GLY A 155 -7.59 0.42 -17.27
N PHE A 156 -7.14 1.12 -16.23
CA PHE A 156 -6.58 2.46 -16.32
C PHE A 156 -5.09 2.39 -16.68
N GLU A 157 -4.65 3.31 -17.52
CA GLU A 157 -3.23 3.48 -17.83
C GLU A 157 -2.60 4.41 -16.80
N MET A 158 -1.67 3.87 -16.00
CA MET A 158 -1.04 4.60 -14.90
C MET A 158 0.28 5.20 -15.31
N ILE A 159 0.40 6.54 -15.24
CA ILE A 159 1.62 7.30 -15.42
C ILE A 159 2.19 7.59 -14.02
N ASP A 160 3.08 6.75 -13.57
CA ASP A 160 3.70 6.85 -12.25
C ASP A 160 4.95 7.73 -12.29
N LEU A 161 4.88 8.89 -11.65
CA LEU A 161 5.99 9.83 -11.56
C LEU A 161 6.96 9.51 -10.40
N GLY A 162 6.62 8.53 -9.57
CA GLY A 162 7.46 8.11 -8.46
C GLY A 162 7.16 8.84 -7.16
N ARG A 163 8.21 9.11 -6.38
CA ARG A 163 8.16 9.74 -5.06
C ARG A 163 9.01 11.01 -5.03
N ASP A 164 8.76 11.88 -4.03
CA ASP A 164 9.42 13.17 -3.88
C ASP A 164 9.32 14.02 -5.16
N VAL A 165 8.12 14.04 -5.76
CA VAL A 165 7.90 14.62 -7.09
C VAL A 165 7.61 16.11 -6.97
N PRO A 166 8.41 16.99 -7.62
CA PRO A 166 8.14 18.42 -7.67
C PRO A 166 6.80 18.72 -8.36
N ALA A 167 6.07 19.72 -7.87
CA ALA A 167 4.81 20.16 -8.48
C ALA A 167 4.95 20.50 -9.97
N GLU A 168 6.02 21.12 -10.38
CA GLU A 168 6.32 21.47 -11.78
C GLU A 168 6.35 20.23 -12.69
N THR A 169 6.95 19.12 -12.23
CA THR A 169 6.98 17.86 -12.99
C THR A 169 5.58 17.32 -13.21
N ILE A 170 4.71 17.40 -12.19
CA ILE A 170 3.32 16.97 -12.28
C ILE A 170 2.54 17.86 -13.24
N VAL A 171 2.69 19.18 -13.12
CA VAL A 171 2.06 20.17 -14.02
C VAL A 171 2.44 19.90 -15.48
N ASN A 172 3.74 19.77 -15.77
CA ASN A 172 4.23 19.52 -17.12
C ASN A 172 3.63 18.23 -17.71
N THR A 173 3.65 17.15 -16.93
CA THR A 173 3.06 15.87 -17.38
C THR A 173 1.56 15.98 -17.65
N VAL A 174 0.82 16.67 -16.78
CA VAL A 174 -0.62 16.88 -16.94
C VAL A 174 -0.94 17.65 -18.22
N VAL A 175 -0.22 18.72 -18.46
CA VAL A 175 -0.42 19.57 -19.66
C VAL A 175 0.00 18.84 -20.94
N GLU A 176 1.20 18.25 -20.97
CA GLU A 176 1.73 17.55 -22.15
C GLU A 176 0.87 16.38 -22.58
N LYS A 177 0.33 15.63 -21.61
CA LYS A 177 -0.47 14.43 -21.88
C LYS A 177 -1.97 14.64 -21.80
N ASN A 178 -2.43 15.88 -21.58
CA ASN A 178 -3.85 16.24 -21.42
C ASN A 178 -4.55 15.32 -20.38
N ILE A 179 -3.96 15.20 -19.21
CA ILE A 179 -4.42 14.31 -18.13
C ILE A 179 -5.67 14.88 -17.46
N ARG A 180 -6.69 14.04 -17.29
CA ARG A 180 -7.95 14.40 -16.63
C ARG A 180 -7.99 14.05 -15.14
N LEU A 181 -7.14 13.15 -14.68
CA LEU A 181 -7.12 12.67 -13.28
C LEU A 181 -5.70 12.52 -12.77
N VAL A 182 -5.42 13.14 -11.62
CA VAL A 182 -4.14 13.05 -10.90
C VAL A 182 -4.38 12.47 -9.52
N GLY A 183 -3.62 11.43 -9.17
CA GLY A 183 -3.55 10.86 -7.83
C GLY A 183 -2.34 11.38 -7.07
N LEU A 184 -2.55 11.93 -5.88
CA LEU A 184 -1.47 12.41 -5.02
C LEU A 184 -1.46 11.65 -3.69
N SER A 185 -0.27 11.26 -3.25
CA SER A 185 -0.04 10.57 -1.98
C SER A 185 0.86 11.39 -1.05
N ALA A 186 0.48 11.45 0.23
CA ALA A 186 1.32 11.99 1.30
C ALA A 186 1.11 11.18 2.59
N LEU A 187 2.20 10.80 3.25
CA LEU A 187 2.16 10.04 4.51
C LEU A 187 2.56 10.88 5.73
N MET A 188 3.18 12.05 5.52
CA MET A 188 3.61 12.93 6.60
C MET A 188 2.80 14.23 6.62
N THR A 189 2.50 14.74 7.83
CA THR A 189 1.81 16.03 7.99
C THR A 189 2.62 17.19 7.40
N THR A 190 3.94 17.09 7.42
CA THR A 190 4.86 18.09 6.86
C THR A 190 4.78 18.21 5.34
N THR A 191 4.31 17.17 4.65
CA THR A 191 4.20 17.14 3.17
C THR A 191 2.81 17.50 2.65
N LEU A 192 1.83 17.69 3.54
CA LEU A 192 0.48 18.14 3.17
C LEU A 192 0.47 19.49 2.45
N LYS A 193 1.37 20.40 2.84
CA LYS A 193 1.52 21.69 2.15
C LYS A 193 1.99 21.53 0.72
N SER A 194 2.92 20.61 0.46
CA SER A 194 3.36 20.29 -0.91
C SER A 194 2.22 19.73 -1.77
N MET A 195 1.29 18.98 -1.16
CA MET A 195 0.10 18.48 -1.86
C MET A 195 -0.83 19.64 -2.24
N GLU A 196 -1.12 20.55 -1.32
CA GLU A 196 -1.92 21.76 -1.57
C GLU A 196 -1.32 22.62 -2.69
N GLU A 197 -0.01 22.90 -2.62
CA GLU A 197 0.71 23.66 -3.64
C GLU A 197 0.66 22.98 -5.01
N THR A 198 0.77 21.66 -5.04
CA THR A 198 0.68 20.86 -6.29
C THR A 198 -0.71 20.96 -6.91
N ILE A 199 -1.78 20.79 -6.12
CA ILE A 199 -3.15 20.93 -6.60
C ILE A 199 -3.39 22.32 -7.17
N ALA A 200 -2.96 23.37 -6.45
CA ALA A 200 -3.11 24.75 -6.90
C ALA A 200 -2.38 25.00 -8.21
N ALA A 201 -1.14 24.51 -8.34
CA ALA A 201 -0.34 24.68 -9.54
C ALA A 201 -0.94 23.97 -10.77
N VAL A 202 -1.40 22.73 -10.60
CA VAL A 202 -2.03 21.98 -11.71
C VAL A 202 -3.37 22.60 -12.09
N ARG A 203 -4.20 23.04 -11.15
CA ARG A 203 -5.46 23.72 -11.45
C ARG A 203 -5.26 25.03 -12.22
N ALA A 204 -4.19 25.77 -11.93
CA ALA A 204 -3.87 26.97 -12.68
C ALA A 204 -3.53 26.68 -14.15
N ALA A 205 -2.91 25.55 -14.45
CA ALA A 205 -2.49 25.15 -15.79
C ALA A 205 -3.54 24.29 -16.53
N ALA A 206 -4.31 23.48 -15.80
CA ALA A 206 -5.31 22.56 -16.31
C ALA A 206 -6.56 22.57 -15.39
N PRO A 207 -7.47 23.55 -15.53
CA PRO A 207 -8.60 23.75 -14.63
C PRO A 207 -9.58 22.58 -14.53
N ASP A 208 -9.70 21.80 -15.61
CA ASP A 208 -10.62 20.64 -15.68
C ASP A 208 -10.03 19.35 -15.10
N CYS A 209 -8.74 19.37 -14.70
CA CYS A 209 -8.07 18.21 -14.11
C CYS A 209 -8.64 17.92 -12.72
N LYS A 210 -9.02 16.67 -12.48
CA LYS A 210 -9.53 16.18 -11.20
C LYS A 210 -8.42 15.59 -10.33
N PHE A 211 -8.62 15.66 -9.01
CA PHE A 211 -7.64 15.16 -8.04
C PHE A 211 -8.27 14.12 -7.13
N LEU A 212 -7.61 12.96 -7.05
CA LEU A 212 -7.79 12.03 -5.95
C LEU A 212 -6.58 12.11 -5.01
N VAL A 213 -6.84 12.16 -3.72
CA VAL A 213 -5.79 12.24 -2.70
C VAL A 213 -5.94 11.13 -1.69
N GLY A 214 -4.79 10.56 -1.27
CA GLY A 214 -4.73 9.50 -0.28
C GLY A 214 -3.46 9.56 0.55
N GLY A 215 -3.51 8.90 1.71
CA GLY A 215 -2.40 8.82 2.65
C GLY A 215 -2.86 8.83 4.10
N ALA A 216 -2.06 8.25 5.00
CA ALA A 216 -2.47 8.01 6.38
C ALA A 216 -2.75 9.27 7.21
N VAL A 217 -2.20 10.41 6.81
CA VAL A 217 -2.39 11.70 7.53
C VAL A 217 -3.52 12.55 6.95
N LEU A 218 -4.13 12.11 5.84
CA LEU A 218 -5.21 12.83 5.19
C LEU A 218 -6.55 12.52 5.85
N THR A 219 -7.38 13.56 5.95
CA THR A 219 -8.77 13.44 6.35
C THR A 219 -9.69 13.99 5.24
N PRO A 220 -10.97 13.60 5.19
CA PRO A 220 -11.91 14.17 4.23
C PRO A 220 -11.95 15.69 4.27
N ASP A 221 -12.02 16.27 5.47
CA ASP A 221 -12.07 17.73 5.68
C ASP A 221 -10.83 18.45 5.14
N TYR A 222 -9.65 17.83 5.30
CA TYR A 222 -8.43 18.40 4.78
C TYR A 222 -8.36 18.28 3.24
N ALA A 223 -8.79 17.16 2.68
CA ALA A 223 -8.88 16.96 1.23
C ALA A 223 -9.79 18.02 0.58
N GLU A 224 -10.97 18.28 1.15
CA GLU A 224 -11.87 19.34 0.72
C GLU A 224 -11.21 20.72 0.84
N LYS A 225 -10.58 21.02 1.96
CA LYS A 225 -9.89 22.29 2.19
C LYS A 225 -8.81 22.62 1.16
N ILE A 226 -8.04 21.63 0.72
CA ILE A 226 -6.98 21.80 -0.29
C ILE A 226 -7.52 21.73 -1.72
N GLY A 227 -8.82 21.55 -1.89
CA GLY A 227 -9.49 21.54 -3.18
C GLY A 227 -9.33 20.23 -3.96
N ALA A 228 -9.09 19.11 -3.30
CA ALA A 228 -9.15 17.80 -3.94
C ALA A 228 -10.60 17.42 -4.25
N ASP A 229 -10.81 16.73 -5.36
CA ASP A 229 -12.15 16.29 -5.78
C ASP A 229 -12.58 15.00 -5.08
N TYR A 230 -11.61 14.13 -4.75
CA TYR A 230 -11.86 12.82 -4.14
C TYR A 230 -10.86 12.54 -3.02
N TYR A 231 -11.38 12.21 -1.84
CA TYR A 231 -10.61 11.61 -0.76
C TYR A 231 -10.71 10.09 -0.85
N CYS A 232 -9.57 9.43 -1.05
CA CYS A 232 -9.48 7.99 -1.20
C CYS A 232 -8.76 7.38 0.00
N LYS A 233 -9.54 6.85 0.95
CA LYS A 233 -8.98 6.16 2.13
C LYS A 233 -8.35 4.81 1.80
N ASP A 234 -8.72 4.23 0.67
CA ASP A 234 -8.25 2.93 0.17
C ASP A 234 -8.18 2.91 -1.36
N ALA A 235 -7.57 1.87 -1.90
CA ALA A 235 -7.35 1.77 -3.34
C ALA A 235 -8.64 1.58 -4.14
N MET A 236 -9.67 0.96 -3.56
CA MET A 236 -10.96 0.78 -4.25
C MET A 236 -11.69 2.10 -4.43
N LYS A 237 -11.59 3.02 -3.47
CA LYS A 237 -12.11 4.38 -3.62
C LYS A 237 -11.43 5.15 -4.75
N SER A 238 -10.14 4.89 -4.99
CA SER A 238 -9.43 5.47 -6.14
C SER A 238 -9.98 4.96 -7.48
N VAL A 239 -10.34 3.67 -7.55
CA VAL A 239 -10.99 3.07 -8.73
C VAL A 239 -12.38 3.66 -8.97
N GLU A 240 -13.19 3.82 -7.90
CA GLU A 240 -14.52 4.42 -8.01
C GLU A 240 -14.43 5.87 -8.54
N ALA A 241 -13.53 6.68 -7.97
CA ALA A 241 -13.27 8.03 -8.43
C ALA A 241 -12.85 8.09 -9.91
N ALA A 242 -11.94 7.20 -10.31
CA ALA A 242 -11.52 7.13 -11.71
C ALA A 242 -12.66 6.74 -12.65
N LYS A 243 -13.49 5.76 -12.27
CA LYS A 243 -14.67 5.37 -13.05
C LYS A 243 -15.62 6.54 -13.24
N GLU A 244 -15.86 7.33 -12.22
CA GLU A 244 -16.70 8.52 -12.29
C GLU A 244 -16.13 9.57 -13.25
N VAL A 245 -14.83 9.89 -13.14
CA VAL A 245 -14.15 10.88 -13.99
C VAL A 245 -14.17 10.48 -15.48
N PHE A 246 -14.00 9.19 -15.76
CA PHE A 246 -13.93 8.69 -17.15
C PHE A 246 -15.26 8.19 -17.68
N GLY A 247 -16.31 8.06 -16.86
CA GLY A 247 -17.64 7.62 -17.25
C GLY A 247 -17.70 6.12 -17.62
N VAL A 248 -16.98 5.25 -16.89
CA VAL A 248 -16.82 3.81 -17.20
C VAL A 248 -17.08 2.91 -15.99
#